data_dde4786188e82206001e3e1a66a857da
#
_entry.id   dde4786188e82206001e3e1a66a857da
#
_cell.length_a   1.000
_cell.length_b   1.000
_cell.length_c   1.000
_cell.angle_alpha   90.00
_cell.angle_beta   90.00
_cell.angle_gamma   90.00
#
_symmetry.space_group_name_H-M   'P 1'
#
loop_
_entity.id
_entity.type
_entity.pdbx_description
1 polymer ?
#
loop_
_entity_poly.entity_id
_entity_poly.type
_entity_poly.pdbx_seq_one_letter_code
_entity_poly.pdbx_strand_id
1 'polypeptide(L)'
;LLPQYSNTWSMGEEIQKQLPTAHVVKALNTVTANLMVDANRVNNGTHNLFICGNDAEAKNKVKHLLAENFNWKPELILDLGDIKYARMTEAIVPFWVAVMQTE
;
A
#
# COMPACT_ATOMS: atom_id res chain seq x y z
N LEU A 1 11.01 9.31 -10.32
CA LEU A 1 9.58 9.02 -10.41
C LEU A 1 8.83 10.30 -10.76
N LEU A 2 7.96 10.22 -11.72
CA LEU A 2 7.34 11.39 -12.32
C LEU A 2 5.92 11.62 -11.80
N PRO A 3 5.49 12.88 -11.65
CA PRO A 3 4.16 13.21 -11.13
C PRO A 3 3.00 12.63 -11.95
N GLN A 4 3.22 12.29 -13.19
CA GLN A 4 2.18 11.71 -14.04
C GLN A 4 1.57 10.43 -13.46
N TYR A 5 2.33 9.70 -12.65
CA TYR A 5 1.84 8.47 -12.04
C TYR A 5 0.72 8.71 -11.03
N SER A 6 0.66 9.92 -10.46
CA SER A 6 -0.33 10.20 -9.43
C SER A 6 -1.67 10.67 -9.96
N ASN A 7 -1.76 11.09 -11.23
CA ASN A 7 -2.97 11.71 -11.76
C ASN A 7 -3.81 10.79 -12.64
N THR A 8 -3.16 10.03 -13.52
CA THR A 8 -3.88 9.26 -14.54
C THR A 8 -3.44 7.81 -14.61
N TRP A 9 -2.45 7.43 -13.83
CA TRP A 9 -1.84 6.11 -13.94
C TRP A 9 -1.23 5.68 -12.63
N SER A 10 -1.22 4.36 -12.40
CA SER A 10 -0.47 3.75 -11.31
C SER A 10 -0.02 2.36 -11.74
N MET A 11 1.04 1.87 -11.11
CA MET A 11 1.52 0.51 -11.36
C MET A 11 0.44 -0.50 -10.97
N GLY A 12 -0.27 -0.25 -9.85
CA GLY A 12 -1.34 -1.16 -9.41
C GLY A 12 -2.44 -1.29 -10.44
N GLU A 13 -2.88 -0.18 -11.03
CA GLU A 13 -3.90 -0.21 -12.08
C GLU A 13 -3.40 -0.94 -13.34
N GLU A 14 -2.14 -0.70 -13.71
CA GLU A 14 -1.58 -1.35 -14.89
C GLU A 14 -1.50 -2.87 -14.71
N ILE A 15 -1.08 -3.32 -13.53
CA ILE A 15 -1.04 -4.75 -13.24
C ILE A 15 -2.44 -5.35 -13.29
N GLN A 16 -3.42 -4.68 -12.68
CA GLN A 16 -4.81 -5.17 -12.70
C GLN A 16 -5.35 -5.24 -14.13
N LYS A 17 -5.01 -4.27 -14.96
CA LYS A 17 -5.43 -4.24 -16.36
C LYS A 17 -4.82 -5.39 -17.14
N GLN A 18 -3.55 -5.68 -16.92
CA GLN A 18 -2.87 -6.78 -17.61
C GLN A 18 -3.31 -8.16 -17.12
N LEU A 19 -3.79 -8.24 -15.88
CA LEU A 19 -4.22 -9.48 -15.26
C LEU A 19 -5.68 -9.35 -14.80
N PRO A 20 -6.65 -9.29 -15.74
CA PRO A 20 -8.04 -8.96 -15.38
C PRO A 20 -8.73 -10.02 -14.52
N THR A 21 -8.23 -11.25 -14.51
CA THR A 21 -8.82 -12.32 -13.67
C THR A 21 -8.15 -12.41 -12.29
N ALA A 22 -7.07 -11.67 -12.05
CA ALA A 22 -6.46 -11.59 -10.74
C ALA A 22 -7.12 -10.49 -9.91
N HIS A 23 -7.07 -10.65 -8.59
CA HIS A 23 -7.57 -9.63 -7.67
C HIS A 23 -6.37 -8.91 -7.06
N VAL A 24 -5.94 -7.82 -7.69
CA VAL A 24 -4.76 -7.09 -7.26
C VAL A 24 -5.05 -6.24 -6.03
N VAL A 25 -4.20 -6.35 -5.02
CA VAL A 25 -4.27 -5.51 -3.82
C VAL A 25 -2.93 -4.78 -3.67
N LYS A 26 -2.98 -3.46 -3.64
CA LYS A 26 -1.80 -2.63 -3.43
C LYS A 26 -1.66 -2.36 -1.93
N ALA A 27 -0.47 -2.66 -1.39
CA ALA A 27 -0.18 -2.48 0.04
C ALA A 27 1.32 -2.29 0.23
N LEU A 28 1.72 -1.86 1.43
CA LEU A 28 3.10 -1.85 1.91
C LEU A 28 4.06 -0.87 1.24
N ASN A 29 3.68 -0.16 0.18
CA ASN A 29 4.63 0.72 -0.49
C ASN A 29 4.94 2.01 0.29
N THR A 30 4.18 2.30 1.35
CA THR A 30 4.42 3.48 2.18
C THR A 30 5.25 3.21 3.42
N VAL A 31 5.75 1.99 3.58
CA VAL A 31 6.54 1.59 4.76
C VAL A 31 7.89 1.04 4.33
N THR A 32 8.87 1.12 5.25
CA THR A 32 10.19 0.57 5.01
C THR A 32 10.16 -0.96 5.05
N ALA A 33 11.16 -1.59 4.41
CA ALA A 33 11.22 -3.05 4.33
C ALA A 33 11.21 -3.72 5.71
N ASN A 34 11.87 -3.12 6.69
CA ASN A 34 11.90 -3.68 8.05
C ASN A 34 10.51 -3.77 8.67
N LEU A 35 9.67 -2.76 8.44
CA LEU A 35 8.31 -2.74 8.97
C LEU A 35 7.37 -3.65 8.20
N MET A 36 7.64 -3.91 6.93
CA MET A 36 6.78 -4.80 6.13
C MET A 36 6.62 -6.16 6.78
N VAL A 37 7.71 -6.69 7.30
CA VAL A 37 7.74 -8.05 7.85
C VAL A 37 7.45 -8.11 9.35
N ASP A 38 7.49 -6.97 10.04
CA ASP A 38 7.17 -6.92 11.46
C ASP A 38 6.83 -5.49 11.89
N ALA A 39 5.53 -5.21 11.98
CA ALA A 39 5.05 -3.87 12.37
C ALA A 39 5.48 -3.49 13.79
N ASN A 40 5.73 -4.47 14.65
CA ASN A 40 6.09 -4.21 16.05
C ASN A 40 7.48 -3.61 16.25
N ARG A 41 8.29 -3.53 15.19
CA ARG A 41 9.66 -3.01 15.31
C ARG A 41 9.72 -1.52 15.68
N VAL A 42 8.64 -0.78 15.43
CA VAL A 42 8.56 0.64 15.78
C VAL A 42 7.21 0.87 16.47
N ASN A 43 7.22 1.61 17.58
CA ASN A 43 6.02 2.02 18.32
C ASN A 43 5.02 0.90 18.60
N ASN A 44 5.50 -0.32 18.85
CA ASN A 44 4.65 -1.48 19.13
C ASN A 44 3.59 -1.74 18.06
N GLY A 45 3.90 -1.43 16.81
CA GLY A 45 2.99 -1.67 15.70
C GLY A 45 1.86 -0.66 15.56
N THR A 46 1.95 0.50 16.21
CA THR A 46 0.91 1.52 16.12
C THR A 46 1.13 2.42 14.91
N HIS A 47 1.02 1.83 13.72
CA HIS A 47 1.16 2.53 12.45
C HIS A 47 -0.04 2.30 11.57
N ASN A 48 -0.41 3.29 10.78
CA ASN A 48 -1.38 3.09 9.73
C ASN A 48 -0.71 2.47 8.51
N LEU A 49 -1.44 1.56 7.87
CA LEU A 49 -1.07 0.99 6.59
C LEU A 49 -2.25 1.22 5.65
N PHE A 50 -1.95 1.50 4.39
CA PHE A 50 -2.99 1.79 3.40
C PHE A 50 -3.05 0.67 2.38
N ILE A 51 -4.28 0.20 2.08
CA ILE A 51 -4.48 -0.79 1.02
C ILE A 51 -5.54 -0.28 0.05
N CYS A 52 -5.49 -0.77 -1.18
CA CYS A 52 -6.55 -0.55 -2.15
C CYS A 52 -6.58 -1.72 -3.12
N GLY A 53 -7.73 -1.90 -3.76
CA GLY A 53 -7.97 -3.00 -4.68
C GLY A 53 -9.44 -3.06 -5.03
N ASN A 54 -9.75 -3.72 -6.15
CA ASN A 54 -11.13 -3.75 -6.63
C ASN A 54 -12.01 -4.79 -5.93
N ASP A 55 -11.41 -5.80 -5.31
CA ASP A 55 -12.16 -6.90 -4.71
C ASP A 55 -12.09 -6.84 -3.18
N ALA A 56 -13.25 -6.68 -2.54
CA ALA A 56 -13.32 -6.55 -1.08
C ALA A 56 -12.83 -7.82 -0.37
N GLU A 57 -13.15 -8.98 -0.89
CA GLU A 57 -12.73 -10.24 -0.27
C GLU A 57 -11.23 -10.43 -0.35
N ALA A 58 -10.61 -10.08 -1.48
CA ALA A 58 -9.16 -10.15 -1.63
C ALA A 58 -8.46 -9.20 -0.66
N LYS A 59 -9.00 -7.98 -0.47
CA LYS A 59 -8.45 -7.03 0.49
C LYS A 59 -8.54 -7.56 1.91
N ASN A 60 -9.64 -8.21 2.27
CA ASN A 60 -9.77 -8.81 3.59
C ASN A 60 -8.76 -9.94 3.80
N LYS A 61 -8.50 -10.76 2.80
CA LYS A 61 -7.48 -11.80 2.88
C LYS A 61 -6.09 -11.21 3.11
N VAL A 62 -5.76 -10.11 2.43
CA VAL A 62 -4.49 -9.44 2.62
C VAL A 62 -4.38 -8.87 4.04
N LYS A 63 -5.45 -8.26 4.56
CA LYS A 63 -5.44 -7.74 5.93
C LYS A 63 -5.19 -8.86 6.94
N HIS A 64 -5.85 -10.00 6.78
CA HIS A 64 -5.63 -11.15 7.67
C HIS A 64 -4.20 -11.66 7.60
N LEU A 65 -3.66 -11.78 6.38
CA LEU A 65 -2.29 -12.22 6.19
C LEU A 65 -1.30 -11.31 6.92
N LEU A 66 -1.48 -10.00 6.77
CA LEU A 66 -0.59 -9.02 7.38
C LEU A 66 -0.71 -9.03 8.91
N ALA A 67 -1.94 -9.18 9.42
CA ALA A 67 -2.16 -9.21 10.85
C ALA A 67 -1.61 -10.48 11.51
N GLU A 68 -1.83 -11.62 10.88
CA GLU A 68 -1.45 -12.90 11.48
C GLU A 68 0.04 -13.21 11.38
N ASN A 69 0.70 -12.74 10.32
CA ASN A 69 2.07 -13.14 10.05
C ASN A 69 3.10 -12.03 10.24
N PHE A 70 2.68 -10.76 10.20
CA PHE A 70 3.62 -9.63 10.22
C PHE A 70 3.28 -8.59 11.28
N ASN A 71 2.39 -8.93 12.20
CA ASN A 71 2.05 -8.10 13.37
C ASN A 71 1.39 -6.76 13.06
N TRP A 72 0.80 -6.62 11.86
CA TRP A 72 0.02 -5.42 11.56
C TRP A 72 -1.32 -5.48 12.28
N LYS A 73 -1.73 -4.37 12.89
CA LYS A 73 -3.01 -4.30 13.59
C LYS A 73 -4.13 -4.05 12.58
N PRO A 74 -5.13 -4.95 12.49
CA PRO A 74 -6.17 -4.82 11.47
C PRO A 74 -6.89 -3.48 11.51
N GLU A 75 -7.12 -2.93 12.71
CA GLU A 75 -7.81 -1.65 12.88
C GLU A 75 -7.01 -0.45 12.35
N LEU A 76 -5.71 -0.63 12.13
CA LEU A 76 -4.84 0.41 11.59
C LEU A 76 -4.56 0.23 10.09
N ILE A 77 -5.11 -0.81 9.47
CA ILE A 77 -5.01 -1.02 8.02
C ILE A 77 -6.22 -0.35 7.39
N LEU A 78 -5.97 0.76 6.71
CA LEU A 78 -7.03 1.59 6.13
C LEU A 78 -7.25 1.23 4.67
N ASP A 79 -8.49 0.87 4.34
CA ASP A 79 -8.89 0.54 2.97
C ASP A 79 -9.30 1.84 2.26
N LEU A 80 -8.52 2.24 1.26
CA LEU A 80 -8.77 3.48 0.51
C LEU A 80 -9.83 3.31 -0.57
N GLY A 81 -10.17 2.08 -0.96
CA GLY A 81 -11.14 1.83 -2.00
C GLY A 81 -10.59 0.99 -3.13
N ASP A 82 -10.95 1.32 -4.38
CA ASP A 82 -10.55 0.53 -5.53
C ASP A 82 -9.07 0.76 -5.90
N ILE A 83 -8.59 0.01 -6.89
CA ILE A 83 -7.17 0.03 -7.27
C ILE A 83 -6.72 1.39 -7.79
N LYS A 84 -7.64 2.25 -8.22
CA LYS A 84 -7.29 3.60 -8.65
C LYS A 84 -6.57 4.39 -7.54
N TYR A 85 -6.86 4.10 -6.29
CA TYR A 85 -6.21 4.79 -5.17
C TYR A 85 -4.73 4.44 -5.02
N ALA A 86 -4.23 3.45 -5.78
CA ALA A 86 -2.78 3.21 -5.88
C ALA A 86 -2.04 4.42 -6.42
N ARG A 87 -2.71 5.29 -7.18
CA ARG A 87 -2.12 6.55 -7.64
C ARG A 87 -1.62 7.37 -6.46
N MET A 88 -2.39 7.39 -5.37
CA MET A 88 -2.05 8.16 -4.17
C MET A 88 -0.90 7.53 -3.40
N THR A 89 -0.98 6.24 -3.11
CA THR A 89 0.05 5.57 -2.33
C THR A 89 1.38 5.49 -3.07
N GLU A 90 1.35 5.32 -4.39
CA GLU A 90 2.57 5.31 -5.19
C GLU A 90 3.22 6.69 -5.29
N ALA A 91 2.43 7.77 -5.22
CA ALA A 91 2.95 9.13 -5.28
C ALA A 91 3.70 9.54 -4.01
N ILE A 92 3.50 8.85 -2.90
CA ILE A 92 4.19 9.15 -1.65
C ILE A 92 5.70 8.97 -1.78
N VAL A 93 6.16 7.98 -2.53
CA VAL A 93 7.59 7.68 -2.64
C VAL A 93 8.37 8.84 -3.27
N PRO A 94 7.97 9.39 -4.42
CA PRO A 94 8.71 10.54 -4.96
C PRO A 94 8.64 11.77 -4.07
N PHE A 95 7.53 12.00 -3.39
CA PHE A 95 7.41 13.10 -2.44
C PHE A 95 8.40 12.92 -1.28
N TRP A 96 8.45 11.72 -0.71
CA TRP A 96 9.33 11.41 0.40
C TRP A 96 10.81 11.54 0.01
N VAL A 97 11.16 11.03 -1.17
CA VAL A 97 12.53 11.15 -1.70
C VAL A 97 12.92 12.63 -1.86
N ALA A 98 12.02 13.45 -2.38
CA ALA A 98 12.26 14.87 -2.53
C ALA A 98 12.53 15.54 -1.19
N VAL A 99 11.76 15.19 -0.16
CA VAL A 99 11.96 15.73 1.19
C VAL A 99 13.33 15.34 1.73
N MET A 100 13.72 14.08 1.55
CA MET A 100 15.03 13.60 2.02
C MET A 100 16.19 14.33 1.36
N GLN A 101 16.03 14.73 0.10
CA GLN A 101 17.09 15.43 -0.62
C GLN A 101 17.31 16.86 -0.16
N THR A 102 16.39 17.43 0.62
CA THR A 102 16.54 18.77 1.16
C THR A 102 17.37 18.82 2.45
N GLU A 103 17.65 17.69 3.03
CA GLU A 103 18.45 17.56 4.25
C GLU A 103 19.95 17.44 3.92
#